data_70fcc3583cc272cd871eeb9f9862eceb
#
_entry.id   70fcc3583cc272cd871eeb9f9862eceb
#
_cell.length_a   1.000
_cell.length_b   1.000
_cell.length_c   1.000
_cell.angle_alpha   90.00
_cell.angle_beta   90.00
_cell.angle_gamma   90.00
#
_symmetry.space_group_name_H-M   'P 1'
#
loop_
_entity.id
_entity.type
_entity.pdbx_description
1 polymer ?
#
loop_
_entity_poly.entity_id
_entity_poly.type
_entity_poly.pdbx_seq_one_letter_code
_entity_poly.pdbx_strand_id
1 'polypeptide(L)'
;MNNKIIDWHICKFPKADKWDVYRKLLEEVGELGEAMARNINKNIELELGDVMICLIALSGQLHMNLEDMVKQSHKKNLMRG
;
A
#
# COMPACT_ATOMS: atom_id res chain seq x y z
N MET A 1 -3.07 -5.14 -10.38
CA MET A 1 -2.09 -5.41 -9.57
C MET A 1 -2.58 -6.33 -8.58
N ASN A 2 -3.42 -6.56 -7.84
CA ASN A 2 -3.27 -7.85 -7.53
C ASN A 2 -4.32 -8.43 -6.67
N ASN A 3 -5.25 -9.07 -7.33
CA ASN A 3 -6.33 -9.82 -6.70
C ASN A 3 -5.81 -10.86 -5.70
N LYS A 4 -4.63 -11.43 -5.95
CA LYS A 4 -4.03 -12.40 -5.03
C LYS A 4 -3.74 -11.79 -3.66
N ILE A 5 -3.21 -10.57 -3.64
CA ILE A 5 -2.90 -9.89 -2.38
C ILE A 5 -4.21 -9.49 -1.68
N ILE A 6 -5.18 -8.98 -2.43
CA ILE A 6 -6.49 -8.63 -1.88
C ILE A 6 -7.16 -9.86 -1.28
N ASP A 7 -7.19 -10.97 -2.01
CA ASP A 7 -7.81 -12.21 -1.55
C ASP A 7 -7.09 -12.77 -0.31
N TRP A 8 -5.77 -12.76 -0.32
CA TRP A 8 -4.97 -13.18 0.82
C TRP A 8 -5.30 -12.35 2.07
N HIS A 9 -5.38 -11.03 1.90
CA HIS A 9 -5.67 -10.12 3.01
C HIS A 9 -7.07 -10.36 3.57
N ILE A 10 -8.08 -10.54 2.71
CA ILE A 10 -9.45 -10.83 3.14
C ILE A 10 -9.50 -12.13 3.94
N CYS A 11 -8.81 -13.17 3.46
CA CYS A 11 -8.78 -14.46 4.14
C CYS A 11 -8.09 -14.39 5.50
N LYS A 12 -7.00 -13.63 5.58
CA LYS A 12 -6.21 -13.52 6.81
C LYS A 12 -6.86 -12.58 7.83
N PHE A 13 -7.50 -11.53 7.36
CA PHE A 13 -8.09 -10.50 8.21
C PHE A 13 -9.55 -10.25 7.82
N PRO A 14 -10.44 -11.26 7.99
CA PRO A 14 -11.81 -11.15 7.48
C PRO A 14 -12.65 -10.07 8.16
N LYS A 15 -12.25 -9.61 9.34
CA LYS A 15 -12.97 -8.57 10.09
C LYS A 15 -12.35 -7.18 9.97
N ALA A 16 -11.24 -7.06 9.26
CA ALA A 16 -10.58 -5.77 9.08
C ALA A 16 -11.42 -4.84 8.22
N ASP A 17 -11.54 -3.59 8.63
CA ASP A 17 -12.15 -2.55 7.82
C ASP A 17 -11.08 -1.65 7.20
N LYS A 18 -11.52 -0.66 6.42
CA LYS A 18 -10.61 0.26 5.74
C LYS A 18 -9.72 1.02 6.73
N TRP A 19 -10.23 1.32 7.92
CA TRP A 19 -9.45 2.05 8.93
C TRP A 19 -8.37 1.20 9.57
N ASP A 20 -8.63 -0.10 9.74
CA ASP A 20 -7.62 -1.04 10.22
C ASP A 20 -6.46 -1.12 9.23
N VAL A 21 -6.78 -1.21 7.94
CA VAL A 21 -5.77 -1.26 6.88
C VAL A 21 -5.01 0.06 6.79
N TYR A 22 -5.70 1.19 6.93
CA TYR A 22 -5.08 2.51 6.92
C TYR A 22 -4.07 2.66 8.07
N ARG A 23 -4.46 2.23 9.28
CA ARG A 23 -3.55 2.28 10.43
C ARG A 23 -2.31 1.42 10.21
N LYS A 24 -2.48 0.24 9.62
CA LYS A 24 -1.36 -0.63 9.27
C LYS A 24 -0.45 0.04 8.24
N LEU A 25 -1.02 0.69 7.25
CA LEU A 25 -0.25 1.45 6.26
C LEU A 25 0.64 2.50 6.94
N LEU A 26 0.09 3.24 7.91
CA LEU A 26 0.87 4.25 8.64
C LEU A 26 2.04 3.62 9.40
N GLU A 27 1.85 2.46 10.02
CA GLU A 27 2.92 1.72 10.67
C GLU A 27 4.03 1.35 9.68
N GLU A 28 3.65 0.81 8.53
CA GLU A 28 4.62 0.37 7.52
C GLU A 28 5.38 1.55 6.91
N VAL A 29 4.71 2.69 6.72
CA VAL A 29 5.38 3.91 6.26
C VAL A 29 6.41 4.37 7.29
N GLY A 30 6.08 4.30 8.58
CA GLY A 30 7.02 4.63 9.65
C GLY A 30 8.23 3.70 9.66
N GLU A 31 8.00 2.39 9.50
CA GLU A 31 9.09 1.41 9.43
C GLU A 31 9.97 1.61 8.20
N LEU A 32 9.39 1.97 7.07
CA LEU A 32 10.13 2.33 5.86
C LEU A 32 11.05 3.52 6.13
N GLY A 33 10.52 4.57 6.78
CA GLY A 33 11.32 5.74 7.14
C GLY A 33 12.48 5.38 8.05
N GLU A 34 12.25 4.52 9.04
CA GLU A 34 13.30 4.04 9.95
C GLU A 34 14.36 3.23 9.20
N ALA A 35 13.95 2.35 8.29
CA ALA A 35 14.88 1.55 7.48
C ALA A 35 15.74 2.46 6.59
N MET A 36 15.14 3.50 6.00
CA MET A 36 15.86 4.47 5.19
C MET A 36 16.89 5.23 6.03
N ALA A 37 16.52 5.62 7.24
CA ALA A 37 17.42 6.32 8.16
C ALA A 37 18.62 5.46 8.54
N ARG A 38 18.42 4.15 8.68
CA ARG A 38 19.51 3.21 8.98
C ARG A 38 20.30 2.81 7.74
N ASN A 39 19.80 3.12 6.55
CA ASN A 39 20.45 2.87 5.28
C ASN A 39 20.80 1.40 5.03
N ILE A 40 19.89 0.50 5.41
CA ILE A 40 20.05 -0.95 5.17
C ILE A 40 19.16 -1.34 4.00
N ASN A 41 19.75 -1.52 2.82
CA ASN A 41 19.02 -1.73 1.56
C ASN A 41 18.01 -2.88 1.62
N LYS A 42 18.39 -4.01 2.23
CA LYS A 42 17.48 -5.15 2.33
C LYS A 42 16.21 -4.81 3.10
N ASN A 43 16.35 -4.10 4.21
CA ASN A 43 15.21 -3.67 5.01
C ASN A 43 14.35 -2.65 4.27
N ILE A 44 14.98 -1.73 3.53
CA ILE A 44 14.27 -0.74 2.71
C ILE A 44 13.40 -1.46 1.67
N GLU A 45 13.94 -2.45 0.97
CA GLU A 45 13.18 -3.22 -0.02
C GLU A 45 11.96 -3.91 0.59
N LEU A 46 12.15 -4.58 1.73
CA LEU A 46 11.06 -5.30 2.40
C LEU A 46 9.99 -4.34 2.91
N GLU A 47 10.39 -3.22 3.52
CA GLU A 47 9.44 -2.26 4.06
C GLU A 47 8.68 -1.54 2.94
N LEU A 48 9.34 -1.23 1.84
CA LEU A 48 8.67 -0.65 0.68
C LEU A 48 7.64 -1.63 0.11
N GLY A 49 7.99 -2.91 0.04
CA GLY A 49 7.06 -3.98 -0.37
C GLY A 49 5.85 -4.06 0.56
N ASP A 50 6.08 -3.97 1.87
CA ASP A 50 4.99 -4.01 2.87
C ASP A 50 4.05 -2.80 2.72
N VAL A 51 4.59 -1.62 2.44
CA VAL A 51 3.77 -0.43 2.15
C VAL A 51 2.89 -0.69 0.92
N MET A 52 3.45 -1.27 -0.14
CA MET A 52 2.68 -1.58 -1.34
C MET A 52 1.57 -2.60 -1.06
N ILE A 53 1.85 -3.63 -0.25
CA ILE A 53 0.83 -4.62 0.14
C ILE A 53 -0.32 -3.92 0.85
N CYS A 54 -0.02 -3.00 1.76
CA CYS A 54 -1.06 -2.24 2.47
C CYS A 54 -1.89 -1.38 1.52
N LEU A 55 -1.26 -0.75 0.53
CA LEU A 55 -1.98 0.06 -0.47
C LEU A 55 -2.90 -0.82 -1.32
N ILE A 56 -2.43 -1.98 -1.74
CA ILE A 56 -3.25 -2.92 -2.51
C ILE A 56 -4.44 -3.40 -1.66
N ALA A 57 -4.20 -3.77 -0.40
CA ALA A 57 -5.26 -4.20 0.51
C ALA A 57 -6.28 -3.09 0.75
N LEU A 58 -5.82 -1.86 0.93
CA LEU A 58 -6.70 -0.71 1.11
C LEU A 58 -7.57 -0.47 -0.12
N SER A 59 -6.99 -0.57 -1.31
CA SER A 59 -7.77 -0.43 -2.55
C SER A 59 -8.89 -1.48 -2.62
N GLY A 60 -8.61 -2.70 -2.16
CA GLY A 60 -9.63 -3.76 -2.08
C GLY A 60 -10.75 -3.40 -1.10
N GLN A 61 -10.41 -2.86 0.07
CA GLN A 61 -11.39 -2.42 1.06
C GLN A 61 -12.28 -1.29 0.52
N LEU A 62 -11.72 -0.43 -0.31
CA LEU A 62 -12.43 0.70 -0.90
C LEU A 62 -13.14 0.34 -2.22
N HIS A 63 -13.02 -0.91 -2.67
CA HIS A 63 -13.58 -1.39 -3.95
C HIS A 63 -13.10 -0.55 -5.13
N MET A 64 -11.81 -0.21 -5.13
CA MET A 64 -11.18 0.61 -6.17
C MET A 64 -10.04 -0.15 -6.82
N ASN A 65 -9.76 0.14 -8.08
CA ASN A 65 -8.63 -0.45 -8.79
C ASN A 65 -7.42 0.47 -8.65
N LEU A 66 -6.38 -0.03 -7.96
CA LEU A 66 -5.20 0.78 -7.66
C LEU A 66 -4.48 1.26 -8.92
N GLU A 67 -4.37 0.40 -9.94
CA GLU A 67 -3.70 0.78 -11.19
C GLU A 67 -4.42 1.92 -11.89
N ASP A 68 -5.74 1.88 -11.92
CA ASP A 68 -6.55 2.95 -12.52
C ASP A 68 -6.38 4.25 -11.75
N MET A 69 -6.35 4.18 -10.42
CA MET A 69 -6.15 5.37 -9.59
C MET A 69 -4.78 6.00 -9.82
N VAL A 70 -3.74 5.17 -9.95
CA VAL A 70 -2.39 5.65 -10.25
C VAL A 70 -2.36 6.33 -11.61
N LYS A 71 -2.99 5.72 -12.63
CA LYS A 71 -3.07 6.31 -13.96
C LYS A 71 -3.79 7.66 -13.95
N GLN A 72 -4.90 7.77 -13.25
CA GLN A 72 -5.66 9.01 -13.13
C GLN A 72 -4.83 10.10 -12.45
N SER A 73 -4.18 9.78 -11.34
CA SER A 73 -3.33 10.71 -10.62
C SER A 73 -2.13 11.15 -11.46
N HIS A 74 -1.53 10.22 -12.18
CA HIS A 74 -0.39 10.52 -13.06
C HIS A 74 -0.80 11.50 -14.15
N LYS A 75 -1.94 11.23 -14.80
CA LYS A 75 -2.49 12.12 -15.84
C LYS A 75 -2.75 13.53 -15.29
N LYS A 76 -3.37 13.62 -14.12
CA LYS A 76 -3.63 14.90 -13.46
C LYS A 76 -2.34 15.67 -13.21
N ASN A 77 -1.31 14.99 -12.72
CA ASN A 77 -0.01 15.62 -12.40
C ASN A 77 0.72 16.08 -13.66
N LEU A 78 0.64 15.32 -14.74
CA LEU A 78 1.20 15.72 -16.02
C LEU A 78 0.54 16.99 -16.55
N MET A 79 -0.78 17.12 -16.37
CA MET A 79 -1.53 18.30 -16.83
C MET A 79 -1.24 19.55 -16.01
N ARG A 80 -0.80 19.40 -14.76
CA ARG A 80 -0.40 20.52 -13.91
C ARG A 80 0.98 21.07 -14.25
N GLY A 81 1.72 20.29 -14.98
CA GLY A 81 2.97 20.61 -15.54
C GLY A 81 4.08 21.02 -14.99
#